data_e72f7b81b3de0314742aa81fc6b9d57c
#
_entry.id   e72f7b81b3de0314742aa81fc6b9d57c
#
_cell.length_a   1.000
_cell.length_b   1.000
_cell.length_c   1.000
_cell.angle_alpha   90.00
_cell.angle_beta   90.00
_cell.angle_gamma   90.00
#
_symmetry.space_group_name_H-M   'P 1'
#
loop_
_entity.id
_entity.type
_entity.pdbx_description
1 polymer ?
#
loop_
_entity_poly.entity_id
_entity_poly.type
_entity_poly.pdbx_seq_one_letter_code
_entity_poly.pdbx_strand_id
1 'polypeptide(L)'
;MDKEIFLNLLKERILILDGGMGTMVQGFKLTEKDYRGKQFADWMSDLKGNNDLLCITRPDVIKSIHRQYLDAGADIFATNTFNANAISMEDYGMQGQVRNINLAAGK
;
A
#
# COMPACT_ATOMS: atom_id res chain seq x y z
N MET A 1 0.93 -16.18 -7.30
CA MET A 1 0.42 -17.51 -6.95
C MET A 1 -0.27 -18.11 -8.16
N ASP A 2 -0.01 -19.38 -8.42
CA ASP A 2 -0.69 -20.14 -9.47
C ASP A 2 -2.17 -20.26 -9.13
N LYS A 3 -3.03 -20.03 -10.10
CA LYS A 3 -4.49 -20.11 -9.95
C LYS A 3 -4.93 -21.49 -9.45
N GLU A 4 -4.32 -22.56 -9.94
CA GLU A 4 -4.64 -23.93 -9.56
C GLU A 4 -4.33 -24.20 -8.09
N ILE A 5 -3.16 -23.74 -7.63
CA ILE A 5 -2.78 -23.87 -6.22
C ILE A 5 -3.76 -23.11 -5.34
N PHE A 6 -4.15 -21.90 -5.74
CA PHE A 6 -5.09 -21.07 -5.01
C PHE A 6 -6.46 -21.75 -4.89
N LEU A 7 -6.98 -22.26 -6.00
CA LEU A 7 -8.28 -22.97 -6.02
C LEU A 7 -8.25 -24.23 -5.17
N ASN A 8 -7.14 -24.96 -5.18
CA ASN A 8 -6.99 -26.17 -4.35
C ASN A 8 -6.97 -25.83 -2.87
N LEU A 9 -6.28 -24.76 -2.47
CA LEU A 9 -6.28 -24.29 -1.08
C LEU A 9 -7.69 -23.92 -0.62
N LEU A 10 -8.48 -23.25 -1.46
CA LEU A 10 -9.85 -22.89 -1.13
C LEU A 10 -10.74 -24.12 -0.89
N LYS A 11 -10.46 -25.26 -1.53
CA LYS A 11 -11.18 -26.51 -1.30
C LYS A 11 -10.83 -27.15 0.04
N GLU A 12 -9.60 -26.93 0.53
CA GLU A 12 -9.11 -27.53 1.76
C GLU A 12 -9.48 -26.75 3.01
N ARG A 13 -9.52 -25.43 2.92
CA ARG A 13 -9.77 -24.56 4.08
C ARG A 13 -10.22 -23.16 3.66
N ILE A 14 -10.75 -22.42 4.62
CA ILE A 14 -11.06 -21.01 4.46
C ILE A 14 -9.75 -20.24 4.44
N LEU A 15 -9.58 -19.38 3.44
CA LEU A 15 -8.44 -18.45 3.38
C LEU A 15 -8.85 -17.13 3.99
N ILE A 16 -7.95 -16.53 4.76
CA ILE A 16 -8.20 -15.28 5.48
C ILE A 16 -7.52 -14.13 4.74
N LEU A 17 -8.31 -13.13 4.37
CA LEU A 17 -7.84 -11.90 3.77
C LEU A 17 -7.37 -10.95 4.88
N ASP A 18 -6.44 -10.05 4.55
CA ASP A 18 -6.00 -9.02 5.49
C ASP A 18 -7.10 -7.98 5.75
N GLY A 19 -6.81 -7.03 6.63
CA GLY A 19 -7.75 -5.97 7.02
C GLY A 19 -7.32 -4.58 6.55
N GLY A 20 -7.74 -3.57 7.30
CA GLY A 20 -7.54 -2.17 6.94
C GLY A 20 -6.07 -1.75 6.85
N MET A 21 -5.74 -0.98 5.83
CA MET A 21 -4.41 -0.40 5.66
C MET A 21 -4.33 0.99 6.29
N GLY A 22 -5.34 1.83 6.06
CA GLY A 22 -5.34 3.21 6.56
C GLY A 22 -5.20 3.32 8.07
N THR A 23 -5.93 2.50 8.80
CA THR A 23 -5.86 2.46 10.27
C THR A 23 -4.45 2.07 10.74
N MET A 24 -3.83 1.09 10.08
CA MET A 24 -2.48 0.65 10.41
C MET A 24 -1.44 1.75 10.13
N VAL A 25 -1.60 2.46 8.99
CA VAL A 25 -0.73 3.59 8.64
C VAL A 25 -0.83 4.69 9.70
N GLN A 26 -2.05 5.00 10.15
CA GLN A 26 -2.26 6.01 11.20
C GLN A 26 -1.48 5.70 12.49
N GLY A 27 -1.33 4.44 12.82
CA GLY A 27 -0.58 4.01 13.98
C GLY A 27 0.89 4.39 13.97
N PHE A 28 1.47 4.61 12.79
CA PHE A 28 2.87 5.04 12.64
C PHE A 28 3.06 6.55 12.84
N LYS A 29 1.98 7.33 12.84
CA LYS A 29 2.02 8.80 13.05
C LYS A 29 2.99 9.50 12.10
N LEU A 30 2.91 9.17 10.83
CA LEU A 30 3.81 9.72 9.80
C LEU A 30 3.56 11.21 9.57
N THR A 31 4.64 11.94 9.32
CA THR A 31 4.61 13.38 9.04
C THR A 31 4.59 13.65 7.53
N GLU A 32 4.36 14.90 7.16
CA GLU A 32 4.45 15.32 5.75
C GLU A 32 5.80 14.92 5.14
N LYS A 33 6.88 15.06 5.90
CA LYS A 33 8.23 14.69 5.47
C LYS A 33 8.33 13.19 5.16
N ASP A 34 7.67 12.35 5.95
CA ASP A 34 7.64 10.91 5.71
C ASP A 34 6.93 10.57 4.39
N TYR A 35 5.80 11.23 4.12
CA TYR A 35 5.05 11.02 2.87
C TYR A 35 5.83 11.50 1.66
N ARG A 36 6.59 12.58 1.78
CA ARG A 36 7.39 13.12 0.67
C ARG A 36 8.62 12.28 0.38
N GLY A 37 9.30 11.80 1.42
CA GLY A 37 10.60 11.17 1.29
C GLY A 37 11.59 12.14 0.64
N LYS A 38 12.68 11.62 0.11
CA LYS A 38 13.66 12.44 -0.61
C LYS A 38 13.20 12.80 -2.01
N GLN A 39 12.48 11.89 -2.67
CA GLN A 39 12.08 12.02 -4.07
C GLN A 39 11.09 13.17 -4.30
N PHE A 40 10.22 13.40 -3.33
CA PHE A 40 9.16 14.41 -3.46
C PHE A 40 9.30 15.54 -2.44
N ALA A 41 10.52 15.79 -1.96
CA ALA A 41 10.78 16.81 -0.93
C ALA A 41 10.27 18.20 -1.33
N ASP A 42 10.37 18.54 -2.62
CA ASP A 42 9.97 19.84 -3.15
C ASP A 42 8.62 19.81 -3.88
N TRP A 43 7.79 18.79 -3.62
CA TRP A 43 6.49 18.68 -4.28
C TRP A 43 5.60 19.88 -3.91
N MET A 44 4.83 20.39 -4.87
CA MET A 44 4.05 21.63 -4.73
C MET A 44 2.83 21.47 -3.83
N SER A 45 2.23 20.27 -3.76
CA SER A 45 1.05 19.99 -2.96
C SER A 45 1.43 19.24 -1.70
N ASP A 46 0.63 19.38 -0.64
CA ASP A 46 0.80 18.56 0.56
C ASP A 46 0.50 17.09 0.22
N LEU A 47 1.32 16.18 0.72
CA LEU A 47 1.22 14.76 0.42
C LEU A 47 0.75 13.91 1.60
N LYS A 48 0.64 14.48 2.80
CA LYS A 48 0.17 13.75 3.98
C LYS A 48 -1.24 13.22 3.74
N GLY A 49 -1.44 11.95 4.00
CA GLY A 49 -2.70 11.28 3.73
C GLY A 49 -2.72 10.49 2.42
N ASN A 50 -1.74 10.71 1.54
CA ASN A 50 -1.60 9.94 0.32
C ASN A 50 -0.94 8.58 0.63
N ASN A 51 -1.70 7.68 1.22
CA ASN A 51 -1.16 6.42 1.74
C ASN A 51 -0.57 5.52 0.66
N ASP A 52 -1.10 5.55 -0.55
CA ASP A 52 -0.60 4.71 -1.65
C ASP A 52 0.81 5.13 -2.07
N LEU A 53 1.13 6.41 -1.93
CA LEU A 53 2.47 6.94 -2.20
C LEU A 53 3.54 6.32 -1.30
N LEU A 54 3.16 5.86 -0.12
CA LEU A 54 4.08 5.24 0.83
C LEU A 54 4.75 3.99 0.27
N CYS A 55 4.17 3.37 -0.74
CA CYS A 55 4.81 2.25 -1.46
C CYS A 55 6.15 2.67 -2.06
N ILE A 56 6.29 3.94 -2.42
CA ILE A 56 7.54 4.52 -2.95
C ILE A 56 8.37 5.14 -1.82
N THR A 57 7.75 5.99 -0.99
CA THR A 57 8.48 6.83 -0.02
C THR A 57 8.82 6.12 1.28
N ARG A 58 7.96 5.22 1.73
CA ARG A 58 8.18 4.45 2.96
C ARG A 58 7.77 2.99 2.76
N PRO A 59 8.44 2.26 1.85
CA PRO A 59 8.11 0.86 1.61
C PRO A 59 8.31 -0.01 2.85
N ASP A 60 9.20 0.39 3.76
CA ASP A 60 9.42 -0.29 5.04
C ASP A 60 8.15 -0.33 5.90
N VAL A 61 7.40 0.78 5.95
CA VAL A 61 6.14 0.87 6.70
C VAL A 61 5.10 -0.08 6.09
N ILE A 62 4.93 -0.05 4.77
CA ILE A 62 3.95 -0.88 4.07
C ILE A 62 4.29 -2.37 4.24
N LYS A 63 5.55 -2.74 4.07
CA LYS A 63 6.00 -4.12 4.29
C LYS A 63 5.76 -4.57 5.73
N SER A 64 6.02 -3.70 6.70
CA SER A 64 5.79 -4.00 8.11
C SER A 64 4.31 -4.30 8.37
N ILE A 65 3.39 -3.52 7.78
CA ILE A 65 1.96 -3.74 7.92
C ILE A 65 1.54 -5.07 7.32
N HIS A 66 1.99 -5.38 6.11
CA HIS A 66 1.71 -6.66 5.47
C HIS A 66 2.20 -7.83 6.34
N ARG A 67 3.42 -7.71 6.88
CA ARG A 67 3.98 -8.74 7.76
C ARG A 67 3.15 -8.91 9.02
N GLN A 68 2.68 -7.84 9.61
CA GLN A 68 1.83 -7.92 10.82
C GLN A 68 0.55 -8.72 10.55
N TYR A 69 -0.09 -8.50 9.40
CA TYR A 69 -1.27 -9.27 9.03
C TYR A 69 -0.94 -10.74 8.76
N LEU A 70 0.16 -11.01 8.07
CA LEU A 70 0.58 -12.40 7.82
C LEU A 70 0.94 -13.14 9.11
N ASP A 71 1.65 -12.48 10.02
CA ASP A 71 2.02 -13.05 11.32
C ASP A 71 0.78 -13.31 12.19
N ALA A 72 -0.28 -12.52 12.03
CA ALA A 72 -1.54 -12.71 12.74
C ALA A 72 -2.40 -13.82 12.14
N GLY A 73 -2.00 -14.39 11.01
CA GLY A 73 -2.69 -15.54 10.40
C GLY A 73 -3.39 -15.26 9.07
N ALA A 74 -3.23 -14.07 8.49
CA ALA A 74 -3.78 -13.79 7.16
C ALA A 74 -3.06 -14.62 6.10
N ASP A 75 -3.82 -15.14 5.16
CA ASP A 75 -3.29 -15.92 4.04
C ASP A 75 -3.05 -15.07 2.81
N ILE A 76 -3.83 -14.02 2.66
CA ILE A 76 -3.86 -13.14 1.48
C ILE A 76 -3.81 -11.70 1.96
N PHE A 77 -3.00 -10.89 1.32
CA PHE A 77 -3.04 -9.44 1.56
C PHE A 77 -3.22 -8.69 0.24
N ALA A 78 -3.96 -7.59 0.30
CA ALA A 78 -4.15 -6.70 -0.84
C ALA A 78 -3.01 -5.68 -0.88
N THR A 79 -2.54 -5.35 -2.08
CA THR A 79 -1.54 -4.29 -2.24
C THR A 79 -2.12 -2.95 -1.80
N ASN A 80 -1.23 -2.03 -1.38
CA ASN A 80 -1.64 -0.69 -0.94
C ASN A 80 -1.88 0.21 -2.17
N THR A 81 -2.96 -0.05 -2.90
CA THR A 81 -3.26 0.61 -4.18
C THR A 81 -4.72 1.06 -4.31
N PHE A 82 -5.43 1.25 -3.18
CA PHE A 82 -6.84 1.61 -3.19
C PHE A 82 -7.12 2.88 -4.00
N ASN A 83 -6.27 3.89 -3.89
CA ASN A 83 -6.37 5.16 -4.60
C ASN A 83 -5.26 5.35 -5.64
N ALA A 84 -4.58 4.28 -6.06
CA ALA A 84 -3.49 4.35 -7.02
C ALA A 84 -4.02 4.44 -8.46
N ASN A 85 -4.81 5.47 -8.72
CA ASN A 85 -5.38 5.78 -10.04
C ASN A 85 -5.27 7.28 -10.31
N ALA A 86 -5.39 7.66 -11.58
CA ALA A 86 -5.16 9.06 -11.99
C ALA A 86 -6.14 10.02 -11.32
N ILE A 87 -7.40 9.63 -11.16
CA ILE A 87 -8.45 10.49 -10.59
C ILE A 87 -8.13 10.81 -9.14
N SER A 88 -7.85 9.79 -8.32
CA SER A 88 -7.52 9.98 -6.90
C SER A 88 -6.21 10.73 -6.71
N MET A 89 -5.21 10.46 -7.54
CA MET A 89 -3.89 11.08 -7.42
C MET A 89 -3.89 12.54 -7.88
N GLU A 90 -4.90 12.96 -8.65
CA GLU A 90 -5.03 14.35 -9.08
C GLU A 90 -5.12 15.32 -7.90
N ASP A 91 -5.75 14.90 -6.78
CA ASP A 91 -5.85 15.70 -5.56
C ASP A 91 -4.48 16.11 -5.00
N TYR A 92 -3.45 15.35 -5.32
CA TYR A 92 -2.07 15.61 -4.89
C TYR A 92 -1.17 16.08 -6.04
N GLY A 93 -1.74 16.28 -7.24
CA GLY A 93 -0.94 16.60 -8.42
C GLY A 93 -0.05 15.45 -8.86
N MET A 94 -0.40 14.21 -8.52
CA MET A 94 0.45 13.02 -8.73
C MET A 94 -0.10 12.03 -9.75
N GLN A 95 -1.02 12.45 -10.61
CA GLN A 95 -1.57 11.55 -11.62
C GLN A 95 -0.50 10.93 -12.54
N GLY A 96 0.64 11.59 -12.70
CA GLY A 96 1.78 11.05 -13.46
C GLY A 96 2.58 9.98 -12.73
N GLN A 97 2.32 9.75 -11.44
CA GLN A 97 3.04 8.77 -10.63
C GLN A 97 2.30 7.44 -10.46
N VAL A 98 1.10 7.32 -11.03
CA VAL A 98 0.23 6.13 -10.85
C VAL A 98 0.96 4.84 -11.20
N ARG A 99 1.63 4.79 -12.33
CA ARG A 99 2.38 3.60 -12.75
C ARG A 99 3.47 3.23 -11.74
N ASN A 100 4.24 4.22 -11.29
CA ASN A 100 5.34 4.00 -10.35
C ASN A 100 4.82 3.49 -9.00
N ILE A 101 3.71 4.04 -8.53
CA ILE A 101 3.08 3.62 -7.27
C ILE A 101 2.63 2.17 -7.37
N ASN A 102 1.93 1.80 -8.45
CA ASN A 102 1.46 0.43 -8.63
C ASN A 102 2.60 -0.57 -8.78
N LEU A 103 3.66 -0.21 -9.49
CA LEU A 103 4.85 -1.07 -9.61
C LEU A 103 5.53 -1.27 -8.25
N ALA A 104 5.67 -0.20 -7.47
CA ALA A 104 6.27 -0.29 -6.13
C ALA A 104 5.42 -1.15 -5.20
N ALA A 105 4.09 -1.02 -5.26
CA ALA A 105 3.18 -1.77 -4.40
C ALA A 105 3.26 -3.28 -4.64
N GLY A 106 3.50 -3.70 -5.89
CA GLY A 106 3.58 -5.10 -6.28
C GLY A 106 4.90 -5.77 -5.92
N LYS A 107 5.88 -5.00 -5.50
CA LYS A 107 7.18 -5.54 -5.10
C LYS A 107 7.17 -5.93 -3.62
#